data_80c79b7b93cf938e54cd3bfcc0bd753d
#
_entry.id   80c79b7b93cf938e54cd3bfcc0bd753d
#
_cell.length_a   1.000
_cell.length_b   1.000
_cell.length_c   1.000
_cell.angle_alpha   90.00
_cell.angle_beta   90.00
_cell.angle_gamma   90.00
#
_symmetry.space_group_name_H-M   'P 1'
#
loop_
_entity.id
_entity.type
_entity.pdbx_description
1 polymer ?
#
loop_
_entity_poly.entity_id
_entity_poly.type
_entity_poly.pdbx_seq_one_letter_code
_entity_poly.pdbx_strand_id
1 'polypeptide(L)'
;MRLVQRAGPIPRVRPFHVLIAVLVGLVVLAGSLAVARATQPQRTTALYDPPVLAGQQLWGYCSAGFYARHGKAIVLTSTGHCTSEGTVAYDADGTTIRGVFGPAARDASCPHPGHKCASSDMNYLVVAEDRIPWGHLNVVDLGLAGYRIVAPGSRPLGCADIAIGDQAEIDGRNVYRSGTVTGKSENLYPADQDGDYFPCMVVATIVVAVGDSGGAVLVRGIPAGVTSRSFEGSLGFTPLAEGLAQLGLELCTTPDCGLVPPTPS
;
A
#
# COMPACT_ATOMS: atom_id res chain seq x y z
N MET A 1 -44.40 37.92 -46.10
CA MET A 1 -43.30 37.43 -46.95
C MET A 1 -42.54 36.37 -46.16
N ARG A 2 -42.81 35.05 -46.40
CA ARG A 2 -42.13 33.92 -45.67
C ARG A 2 -41.05 33.36 -46.59
N LEU A 3 -39.78 33.50 -46.17
CA LEU A 3 -38.63 32.87 -46.85
C LEU A 3 -38.60 31.40 -46.47
N VAL A 4 -38.87 30.55 -47.48
CA VAL A 4 -38.71 29.11 -47.37
C VAL A 4 -37.26 28.82 -47.70
N GLN A 5 -36.41 28.48 -46.71
CA GLN A 5 -35.08 27.96 -46.92
C GLN A 5 -35.18 26.51 -47.49
N ARG A 6 -34.72 26.30 -48.70
CA ARG A 6 -34.59 24.97 -49.27
C ARG A 6 -33.36 24.31 -48.66
N ALA A 7 -33.58 23.23 -47.94
CA ALA A 7 -32.52 22.33 -47.46
C ALA A 7 -31.85 21.65 -48.70
N GLY A 8 -30.56 21.82 -48.81
CA GLY A 8 -29.75 21.12 -49.83
C GLY A 8 -29.66 19.63 -49.58
N PRO A 9 -29.39 18.83 -50.61
CA PRO A 9 -29.30 17.39 -50.48
C PRO A 9 -28.14 16.96 -49.55
N ILE A 10 -28.45 16.13 -48.56
CA ILE A 10 -27.47 15.51 -47.67
C ILE A 10 -26.59 14.56 -48.49
N PRO A 11 -25.25 14.68 -48.48
CA PRO A 11 -24.39 13.78 -49.19
C PRO A 11 -24.52 12.35 -48.64
N ARG A 12 -24.93 11.41 -49.48
CA ARG A 12 -24.99 9.98 -49.14
C ARG A 12 -23.57 9.45 -49.02
N VAL A 13 -23.10 9.29 -47.73
CA VAL A 13 -21.85 8.59 -47.44
C VAL A 13 -22.02 7.12 -47.80
N ARG A 14 -21.19 6.58 -48.69
CA ARG A 14 -21.27 5.18 -49.09
C ARG A 14 -20.91 4.30 -47.88
N PRO A 15 -21.71 3.29 -47.52
CA PRO A 15 -21.51 2.46 -46.29
C PRO A 15 -20.13 1.78 -46.27
N PHE A 16 -19.54 1.53 -47.42
CA PHE A 16 -18.20 0.94 -47.54
C PHE A 16 -17.09 1.82 -46.97
N HIS A 17 -17.15 3.14 -47.12
CA HIS A 17 -16.14 4.06 -46.60
C HIS A 17 -16.23 4.19 -45.06
N VAL A 18 -17.43 4.09 -44.49
CA VAL A 18 -17.63 4.07 -43.03
C VAL A 18 -17.04 2.82 -42.44
N LEU A 19 -17.24 1.65 -43.05
CA LEU A 19 -16.71 0.37 -42.56
C LEU A 19 -15.17 0.37 -42.56
N ILE A 20 -14.51 0.89 -43.59
CA ILE A 20 -13.05 1.00 -43.64
C ILE A 20 -12.54 1.94 -42.58
N ALA A 21 -13.17 3.10 -42.36
CA ALA A 21 -12.76 4.05 -41.32
C ALA A 21 -12.86 3.45 -39.92
N VAL A 22 -13.90 2.67 -39.61
CA VAL A 22 -14.07 1.98 -38.34
C VAL A 22 -13.02 0.88 -38.14
N LEU A 23 -12.73 0.09 -39.18
CA LEU A 23 -11.71 -0.96 -39.10
C LEU A 23 -10.31 -0.38 -38.92
N VAL A 24 -9.94 0.69 -39.59
CA VAL A 24 -8.65 1.36 -39.44
C VAL A 24 -8.56 1.97 -38.02
N GLY A 25 -9.63 2.58 -37.53
CA GLY A 25 -9.69 3.11 -36.17
C GLY A 25 -9.46 2.04 -35.12
N LEU A 26 -10.10 0.86 -35.25
CA LEU A 26 -9.93 -0.26 -34.32
C LEU A 26 -8.50 -0.84 -34.37
N VAL A 27 -7.89 -0.96 -35.54
CA VAL A 27 -6.50 -1.44 -35.67
C VAL A 27 -5.51 -0.46 -35.06
N VAL A 28 -5.71 0.85 -35.24
CA VAL A 28 -4.86 1.88 -34.63
C VAL A 28 -5.02 1.88 -33.10
N LEU A 29 -6.26 1.74 -32.58
CA LEU A 29 -6.51 1.65 -31.13
C LEU A 29 -5.89 0.39 -30.52
N ALA A 30 -6.05 -0.76 -31.17
CA ALA A 30 -5.46 -2.02 -30.73
C ALA A 30 -3.92 -1.98 -30.76
N GLY A 31 -3.34 -1.38 -31.81
CA GLY A 31 -1.91 -1.15 -31.93
C GLY A 31 -1.37 -0.22 -30.84
N SER A 32 -2.07 0.87 -30.54
CA SER A 32 -1.68 1.81 -29.48
C SER A 32 -1.74 1.19 -28.09
N LEU A 33 -2.75 0.34 -27.82
CA LEU A 33 -2.87 -0.40 -26.57
C LEU A 33 -1.78 -1.48 -26.42
N ALA A 34 -1.41 -2.14 -27.53
CA ALA A 34 -0.32 -3.12 -27.53
C ALA A 34 1.04 -2.47 -27.30
N VAL A 35 1.30 -1.32 -27.94
CA VAL A 35 2.54 -0.53 -27.73
C VAL A 35 2.60 0.04 -26.32
N ALA A 36 1.48 0.55 -25.77
CA ALA A 36 1.43 1.04 -24.40
C ALA A 36 1.68 -0.09 -23.36
N ARG A 37 1.24 -1.32 -23.65
CA ARG A 37 1.57 -2.50 -22.82
C ARG A 37 3.02 -2.99 -23.00
N ALA A 38 3.58 -2.87 -24.19
CA ALA A 38 4.96 -3.29 -24.46
C ALA A 38 6.01 -2.29 -23.96
N THR A 39 5.61 -1.03 -23.77
CA THR A 39 6.49 0.03 -23.23
C THR A 39 6.35 0.25 -21.73
N GLN A 40 5.39 -0.43 -21.05
CA GLN A 40 5.53 -0.55 -19.61
C GLN A 40 6.82 -1.35 -19.40
N PRO A 41 7.85 -0.75 -18.74
CA PRO A 41 8.99 -1.55 -18.32
C PRO A 41 8.36 -2.66 -17.50
N GLN A 42 8.37 -3.91 -18.04
CA GLN A 42 8.25 -5.06 -17.17
C GLN A 42 9.33 -4.77 -16.14
N ARG A 43 8.93 -4.37 -14.93
CA ARG A 43 9.78 -4.67 -13.81
C ARG A 43 10.00 -6.17 -13.98
N THR A 44 11.11 -6.52 -14.59
CA THR A 44 11.65 -7.81 -14.31
C THR A 44 11.49 -7.92 -12.81
N THR A 45 10.78 -8.94 -12.36
CA THR A 45 10.93 -9.49 -11.03
C THR A 45 12.39 -9.95 -10.93
N ALA A 46 13.30 -9.07 -11.30
CA ALA A 46 14.67 -9.13 -10.98
C ALA A 46 14.63 -9.06 -9.49
N LEU A 47 14.30 -10.25 -8.92
CA LEU A 47 15.16 -10.75 -7.93
C LEU A 47 15.61 -9.58 -7.06
N TYR A 48 14.67 -9.03 -6.31
CA TYR A 48 15.05 -8.39 -5.09
C TYR A 48 15.58 -9.51 -4.19
N ASP A 49 16.76 -9.97 -4.52
CA ASP A 49 17.66 -10.58 -3.59
C ASP A 49 18.04 -9.44 -2.65
N PRO A 50 17.73 -9.60 -1.38
CA PRO A 50 17.17 -8.62 -0.44
C PRO A 50 18.02 -7.35 -0.34
N PRO A 51 17.52 -6.31 0.24
CA PRO A 51 16.51 -6.22 1.28
C PRO A 51 15.18 -5.62 0.79
N VAL A 52 14.07 -6.07 1.36
CA VAL A 52 12.77 -5.44 1.11
C VAL A 52 12.74 -4.04 1.68
N LEU A 53 12.46 -3.05 0.86
CA LEU A 53 12.15 -1.70 1.33
C LEU A 53 10.68 -1.60 1.77
N ALA A 54 10.37 -0.62 2.61
CA ALA A 54 8.99 -0.26 2.91
C ALA A 54 8.23 0.01 1.60
N GLY A 55 6.97 -0.42 1.51
CA GLY A 55 6.15 -0.33 0.30
C GLY A 55 6.22 -1.55 -0.63
N GLN A 56 7.27 -2.36 -0.57
CA GLN A 56 7.45 -3.52 -1.44
C GLN A 56 6.60 -4.72 -1.01
N GLN A 57 6.40 -5.66 -1.93
CA GLN A 57 5.69 -6.90 -1.63
C GLN A 57 6.49 -7.79 -0.68
N LEU A 58 5.85 -8.22 0.40
CA LEU A 58 6.28 -9.34 1.21
C LEU A 58 5.86 -10.66 0.54
N TRP A 59 6.51 -11.75 0.92
CA TRP A 59 6.17 -13.08 0.43
C TRP A 59 4.68 -13.39 0.68
N GLY A 60 4.03 -14.02 -0.30
CA GLY A 60 2.63 -14.39 -0.22
C GLY A 60 1.69 -13.30 -0.75
N TYR A 61 0.79 -12.80 0.08
CA TYR A 61 -0.33 -11.94 -0.34
C TYR A 61 -0.29 -10.55 0.29
N CYS A 62 0.82 -10.14 0.90
CA CYS A 62 0.91 -8.90 1.67
C CYS A 62 2.08 -8.04 1.23
N SER A 63 2.05 -6.78 1.65
CA SER A 63 3.06 -5.78 1.40
C SER A 63 3.74 -5.32 2.70
N ALA A 64 4.92 -4.74 2.56
CA ALA A 64 5.70 -4.15 3.62
C ALA A 64 5.19 -2.74 3.94
N GLY A 65 4.98 -2.45 5.22
CA GLY A 65 4.69 -1.12 5.72
C GLY A 65 5.97 -0.29 5.90
N PHE A 66 6.27 0.07 7.13
CA PHE A 66 7.42 0.90 7.47
C PHE A 66 8.43 0.12 8.31
N TYR A 67 9.69 0.45 8.18
CA TYR A 67 10.68 0.02 9.15
C TYR A 67 10.51 0.74 10.48
N ALA A 68 10.64 -0.02 11.54
CA ALA A 68 10.58 0.43 12.91
C ALA A 68 11.58 -0.38 13.75
N ARG A 69 11.76 0.00 15.01
CA ARG A 69 12.51 -0.81 15.96
C ARG A 69 11.64 -1.25 17.13
N HIS A 70 11.90 -2.44 17.63
CA HIS A 70 11.40 -2.94 18.90
C HIS A 70 12.59 -3.19 19.82
N GLY A 71 12.90 -2.22 20.67
CA GLY A 71 14.16 -2.20 21.43
C GLY A 71 15.37 -2.11 20.49
N LYS A 72 16.16 -3.19 20.39
CA LYS A 72 17.31 -3.30 19.48
C LYS A 72 17.00 -4.04 18.16
N ALA A 73 15.86 -4.70 18.07
CA ALA A 73 15.48 -5.44 16.87
C ALA A 73 14.91 -4.48 15.82
N ILE A 74 15.35 -4.64 14.57
CA ILE A 74 14.74 -4.00 13.41
C ILE A 74 13.53 -4.84 12.99
N VAL A 75 12.41 -4.16 12.82
CA VAL A 75 11.14 -4.75 12.41
C VAL A 75 10.59 -4.03 11.19
N LEU A 76 9.76 -4.75 10.43
CA LEU A 76 9.05 -4.22 9.28
C LEU A 76 7.55 -4.38 9.52
N THR A 77 6.81 -3.29 9.57
CA THR A 77 5.36 -3.34 9.81
C THR A 77 4.62 -3.95 8.63
N SER A 78 3.49 -4.58 8.91
CA SER A 78 2.52 -5.10 7.95
C SER A 78 1.14 -5.12 8.61
N THR A 79 0.12 -5.72 7.99
CA THR A 79 -1.21 -5.84 8.61
C THR A 79 -1.34 -7.10 9.45
N GLY A 80 -2.12 -6.98 10.53
CA GLY A 80 -2.36 -8.07 11.47
C GLY A 80 -3.13 -9.25 10.87
N HIS A 81 -3.95 -9.03 9.86
CA HIS A 81 -4.68 -10.10 9.19
C HIS A 81 -3.84 -10.89 8.17
N CYS A 82 -2.64 -10.43 7.82
CA CYS A 82 -1.80 -11.11 6.84
C CYS A 82 -1.25 -12.43 7.35
N THR A 83 -0.83 -12.47 8.62
CA THR A 83 -0.17 -13.65 9.20
C THR A 83 -0.38 -13.72 10.70
N SER A 84 -0.21 -14.91 11.26
CA SER A 84 -0.20 -15.14 12.70
C SER A 84 1.20 -14.93 13.27
N GLU A 85 1.27 -14.62 14.57
CA GLU A 85 2.51 -14.61 15.36
C GLU A 85 3.28 -15.93 15.21
N GLY A 86 4.59 -15.86 15.09
CA GLY A 86 5.47 -17.01 14.90
C GLY A 86 5.57 -17.52 13.46
N THR A 87 4.80 -16.97 12.52
CA THR A 87 4.92 -17.33 11.10
C THR A 87 6.28 -16.90 10.56
N VAL A 88 7.01 -17.84 9.93
CA VAL A 88 8.28 -17.55 9.28
C VAL A 88 8.03 -16.97 7.90
N ALA A 89 8.63 -15.83 7.62
CA ALA A 89 8.66 -15.23 6.28
C ALA A 89 9.91 -15.67 5.55
N TYR A 90 9.76 -16.00 4.27
CA TYR A 90 10.87 -16.40 3.39
C TYR A 90 11.04 -15.37 2.27
N ASP A 91 12.22 -15.36 1.67
CA ASP A 91 12.48 -14.67 0.42
C ASP A 91 11.75 -15.35 -0.75
N ALA A 92 11.80 -14.72 -1.93
CA ALA A 92 11.15 -15.25 -3.12
C ALA A 92 11.63 -16.64 -3.56
N ASP A 93 12.80 -17.08 -3.08
CA ASP A 93 13.35 -18.43 -3.27
C ASP A 93 12.60 -19.50 -2.45
N GLY A 94 11.77 -19.10 -1.49
CA GLY A 94 11.00 -19.98 -0.59
C GLY A 94 11.83 -20.70 0.45
N THR A 95 13.13 -20.44 0.56
CA THR A 95 14.07 -21.15 1.43
C THR A 95 14.85 -20.24 2.38
N THR A 96 15.21 -19.06 1.94
CA THR A 96 15.95 -18.09 2.74
C THR A 96 15.01 -17.37 3.71
N ILE A 97 15.29 -17.46 5.00
CA ILE A 97 14.45 -16.83 6.04
C ILE A 97 14.68 -15.32 6.02
N ARG A 98 13.60 -14.58 5.84
CA ARG A 98 13.57 -13.13 5.93
C ARG A 98 13.37 -12.64 7.36
N GLY A 99 12.59 -13.38 8.14
CA GLY A 99 12.28 -13.05 9.51
C GLY A 99 11.12 -13.87 10.07
N VAL A 100 10.64 -13.45 11.23
CA VAL A 100 9.51 -14.09 11.94
C VAL A 100 8.50 -13.02 12.33
N PHE A 101 7.22 -13.27 12.06
CA PHE A 101 6.16 -12.35 12.44
C PHE A 101 5.93 -12.32 13.95
N GLY A 102 5.87 -11.13 14.51
CA GLY A 102 5.46 -10.83 15.87
C GLY A 102 3.94 -10.78 16.05
N PRO A 103 3.49 -10.39 17.24
CA PRO A 103 2.06 -10.28 17.52
C PRO A 103 1.39 -9.19 16.70
N ALA A 104 0.08 -9.35 16.46
CA ALA A 104 -0.76 -8.30 15.95
C ALA A 104 -1.13 -7.30 17.07
N ALA A 105 -1.39 -6.04 16.69
CA ALA A 105 -1.90 -5.03 17.61
C ALA A 105 -3.23 -5.49 18.22
N ARG A 106 -3.37 -5.32 19.54
CA ARG A 106 -4.58 -5.66 20.30
C ARG A 106 -4.72 -4.71 21.49
N ASP A 107 -5.94 -4.28 21.74
CA ASP A 107 -6.25 -3.50 22.94
C ASP A 107 -6.40 -4.43 24.15
N ALA A 108 -6.00 -3.95 25.32
CA ALA A 108 -6.11 -4.72 26.56
C ALA A 108 -7.58 -5.04 26.93
N SER A 109 -8.51 -4.18 26.52
CA SER A 109 -9.94 -4.36 26.71
C SER A 109 -10.70 -3.90 25.48
N CYS A 110 -11.77 -4.62 25.14
CA CYS A 110 -12.66 -4.25 24.05
C CYS A 110 -14.03 -3.84 24.61
N PRO A 111 -14.52 -2.61 24.39
CA PRO A 111 -15.84 -2.21 24.83
C PRO A 111 -16.97 -2.87 24.01
N HIS A 112 -16.65 -3.57 22.92
CA HIS A 112 -17.61 -4.24 22.05
C HIS A 112 -17.68 -5.72 22.39
N PRO A 113 -18.78 -6.21 22.99
CA PRO A 113 -18.94 -7.61 23.37
C PRO A 113 -18.78 -8.55 22.19
N GLY A 114 -17.99 -9.60 22.35
CA GLY A 114 -17.76 -10.61 21.31
C GLY A 114 -16.73 -10.21 20.24
N HIS A 115 -16.10 -9.05 20.38
CA HIS A 115 -15.06 -8.58 19.45
C HIS A 115 -13.70 -8.45 20.16
N LYS A 116 -12.66 -8.47 19.37
CA LYS A 116 -11.31 -8.04 19.78
C LYS A 116 -11.13 -6.62 19.28
N CYS A 117 -10.56 -5.75 20.10
CA CYS A 117 -10.24 -4.39 19.70
C CYS A 117 -8.76 -4.25 19.36
N ALA A 118 -8.49 -3.40 18.38
CA ALA A 118 -7.15 -2.98 18.04
C ALA A 118 -7.19 -1.54 17.53
N SER A 119 -6.31 -0.68 18.01
CA SER A 119 -6.22 0.70 17.48
C SER A 119 -5.65 0.76 16.07
N SER A 120 -5.06 -0.35 15.59
CA SER A 120 -4.60 -0.51 14.22
C SER A 120 -4.62 -1.98 13.80
N ASP A 121 -4.95 -2.27 12.54
CA ASP A 121 -4.72 -3.58 11.92
C ASP A 121 -3.23 -3.71 11.56
N MET A 122 -2.39 -3.85 12.55
CA MET A 122 -0.95 -3.92 12.36
C MET A 122 -0.33 -5.10 13.10
N ASN A 123 0.65 -5.72 12.46
CA ASN A 123 1.66 -6.57 13.05
C ASN A 123 3.04 -6.14 12.55
N TYR A 124 4.06 -6.90 12.85
CA TYR A 124 5.40 -6.65 12.36
C TYR A 124 6.16 -7.95 12.10
N LEU A 125 7.11 -7.89 11.18
CA LEU A 125 8.12 -8.90 10.92
C LEU A 125 9.40 -8.51 11.66
N VAL A 126 9.91 -9.35 12.56
CA VAL A 126 11.26 -9.21 13.08
C VAL A 126 12.21 -9.65 11.97
N VAL A 127 12.96 -8.71 11.42
CA VAL A 127 13.81 -8.93 10.25
C VAL A 127 15.06 -9.69 10.66
N ALA A 128 15.41 -10.74 9.91
CA ALA A 128 16.67 -11.44 10.11
C ALA A 128 17.86 -10.49 9.90
N GLU A 129 18.91 -10.61 10.71
CA GLU A 129 19.98 -9.62 10.78
C GLU A 129 20.70 -9.40 9.43
N ASP A 130 20.91 -10.47 8.68
CA ASP A 130 21.51 -10.44 7.34
C ASP A 130 20.56 -9.92 6.25
N ARG A 131 19.31 -9.62 6.61
CA ARG A 131 18.24 -9.09 5.74
C ARG A 131 17.86 -7.65 6.05
N ILE A 132 18.55 -7.01 6.99
CA ILE A 132 18.28 -5.60 7.32
C ILE A 132 18.92 -4.70 6.25
N PRO A 133 18.14 -3.80 5.60
CA PRO A 133 18.65 -2.87 4.60
C PRO A 133 19.33 -1.65 5.26
N TRP A 134 20.44 -1.88 5.94
CA TRP A 134 21.20 -0.82 6.58
C TRP A 134 21.47 0.34 5.61
N GLY A 135 21.32 1.55 6.07
CA GLY A 135 21.41 2.76 5.23
C GLY A 135 20.09 3.16 4.54
N HIS A 136 19.03 2.33 4.60
CA HIS A 136 17.75 2.56 3.91
C HIS A 136 16.51 2.33 4.79
N LEU A 137 16.65 2.25 6.11
CA LEU A 137 15.54 1.96 7.02
C LEU A 137 14.47 3.07 7.09
N ASN A 138 14.78 4.26 6.62
CA ASN A 138 13.83 5.37 6.50
C ASN A 138 13.36 5.63 5.06
N VAL A 139 13.53 4.65 4.17
CA VAL A 139 13.13 4.79 2.75
C VAL A 139 11.85 4.00 2.50
N VAL A 140 10.88 4.65 1.85
CA VAL A 140 9.67 4.01 1.31
C VAL A 140 9.79 3.97 -0.20
N ASP A 141 9.72 2.78 -0.77
CA ASP A 141 9.68 2.59 -2.23
C ASP A 141 8.23 2.85 -2.72
N LEU A 142 8.07 3.79 -3.61
CA LEU A 142 6.80 4.08 -4.27
C LEU A 142 6.83 3.64 -5.74
N GLY A 143 7.59 2.65 -6.05
CA GLY A 143 7.65 2.07 -7.38
C GLY A 143 8.09 3.08 -8.44
N LEU A 144 7.27 3.26 -9.48
CA LEU A 144 7.56 4.21 -10.56
C LEU A 144 7.56 5.68 -10.10
N ALA A 145 6.96 6.01 -8.96
CA ALA A 145 7.02 7.35 -8.37
C ALA A 145 8.33 7.62 -7.62
N GLY A 146 9.23 6.62 -7.56
CA GLY A 146 10.53 6.72 -6.89
C GLY A 146 10.42 6.49 -5.37
N TYR A 147 11.35 7.07 -4.64
CA TYR A 147 11.45 6.86 -3.21
C TYR A 147 10.92 8.06 -2.42
N ARG A 148 10.41 7.80 -1.21
CA ARG A 148 10.18 8.81 -0.18
C ARG A 148 11.10 8.55 1.00
N ILE A 149 11.73 9.59 1.49
CA ILE A 149 12.55 9.51 2.69
C ILE A 149 11.69 10.00 3.86
N VAL A 150 11.53 9.16 4.85
CA VAL A 150 10.97 9.57 6.14
C VAL A 150 12.01 10.49 6.80
N ALA A 151 11.67 11.77 6.93
CA ALA A 151 12.61 12.77 7.43
C ALA A 151 12.96 12.52 8.91
N PRO A 152 14.19 12.79 9.34
CA PRO A 152 14.58 12.69 10.74
C PRO A 152 13.62 13.46 11.65
N GLY A 153 13.17 12.81 12.72
CA GLY A 153 12.21 13.39 13.67
C GLY A 153 10.76 13.45 13.18
N SER A 154 10.44 12.91 12.00
CA SER A 154 9.06 12.79 11.54
C SER A 154 8.22 12.00 12.55
N ARG A 155 7.09 12.57 12.94
CA ARG A 155 6.07 11.87 13.73
C ARG A 155 5.10 11.14 12.81
N PRO A 156 4.82 9.85 13.02
CA PRO A 156 3.77 9.17 12.29
C PRO A 156 2.42 9.80 12.58
N LEU A 157 1.54 9.83 11.58
CA LEU A 157 0.19 10.38 11.75
C LEU A 157 -0.70 9.38 12.48
N GLY A 158 -1.49 9.90 13.42
CA GLY A 158 -2.61 9.21 14.04
C GLY A 158 -3.94 9.60 13.38
N CYS A 159 -5.03 8.97 13.83
CA CYS A 159 -6.36 9.23 13.31
C CYS A 159 -6.77 10.72 13.38
N ALA A 160 -6.41 11.40 14.46
CA ALA A 160 -6.72 12.82 14.65
C ALA A 160 -5.96 13.75 13.70
N ASP A 161 -4.77 13.33 13.25
CA ASP A 161 -3.89 14.14 12.41
C ASP A 161 -4.28 14.12 10.92
N ILE A 162 -5.13 13.18 10.51
CA ILE A 162 -5.53 12.98 9.11
C ILE A 162 -6.88 13.66 8.88
N ALA A 163 -6.96 14.51 7.86
CA ALA A 163 -8.20 15.23 7.50
C ALA A 163 -8.81 14.69 6.19
N ILE A 164 -10.14 14.82 6.07
CA ILE A 164 -10.83 14.62 4.79
C ILE A 164 -10.31 15.68 3.81
N GLY A 165 -9.96 15.25 2.60
CA GLY A 165 -9.34 16.10 1.58
C GLY A 165 -7.82 15.98 1.51
N ASP A 166 -7.16 15.37 2.50
CA ASP A 166 -5.72 15.12 2.43
C ASP A 166 -5.34 14.20 1.28
N GLN A 167 -4.18 14.44 0.67
CA GLN A 167 -3.63 13.56 -0.35
C GLN A 167 -2.98 12.35 0.30
N ALA A 168 -3.36 11.17 -0.18
CA ALA A 168 -2.80 9.89 0.24
C ALA A 168 -2.05 9.21 -0.91
N GLU A 169 -0.97 8.53 -0.57
CA GLU A 169 -0.13 7.75 -1.50
C GLU A 169 0.10 6.36 -0.91
N ILE A 170 0.09 5.34 -1.76
CA ILE A 170 0.50 3.97 -1.38
C ILE A 170 1.45 3.38 -2.42
N ASP A 171 2.31 2.49 -1.99
CA ASP A 171 2.82 1.42 -2.82
C ASP A 171 2.41 0.08 -2.22
N GLY A 172 1.65 -0.68 -3.00
CA GLY A 172 1.26 -2.04 -2.66
C GLY A 172 1.53 -2.92 -3.86
N ARG A 173 2.06 -4.13 -3.64
CA ARG A 173 2.49 -5.05 -4.72
C ARG A 173 3.32 -4.37 -5.81
N ASN A 174 4.15 -3.40 -5.43
CA ASN A 174 5.00 -2.62 -6.35
C ASN A 174 4.21 -1.76 -7.36
N VAL A 175 3.02 -1.30 -7.02
CA VAL A 175 2.21 -0.41 -7.85
C VAL A 175 1.85 0.85 -7.06
N TYR A 176 2.48 1.95 -7.43
CA TYR A 176 2.16 3.28 -6.88
C TYR A 176 0.75 3.72 -7.27
N ARG A 177 0.04 4.24 -6.28
CA ARG A 177 -1.28 4.88 -6.47
C ARG A 177 -1.41 6.05 -5.51
N SER A 178 -2.18 7.04 -5.94
CA SER A 178 -2.51 8.19 -5.11
C SER A 178 -3.99 8.54 -5.20
N GLY A 179 -4.48 9.22 -4.19
CA GLY A 179 -5.88 9.63 -4.11
C GLY A 179 -6.10 10.56 -2.93
N THR A 180 -7.36 10.79 -2.60
CA THR A 180 -7.76 11.74 -1.57
C THR A 180 -8.48 11.02 -0.44
N VAL A 181 -8.20 11.39 0.80
CA VAL A 181 -8.95 10.92 1.98
C VAL A 181 -10.39 11.42 1.89
N THR A 182 -11.35 10.50 1.93
CA THR A 182 -12.79 10.80 1.80
C THR A 182 -13.56 10.58 3.09
N GLY A 183 -13.01 9.82 4.04
CA GLY A 183 -13.72 9.55 5.28
C GLY A 183 -12.84 8.90 6.34
N LYS A 184 -13.38 8.92 7.55
CA LYS A 184 -12.89 8.15 8.69
C LYS A 184 -14.09 7.52 9.37
N SER A 185 -14.00 6.26 9.72
CA SER A 185 -15.09 5.55 10.37
C SER A 185 -14.56 4.48 11.30
N GLU A 186 -15.36 4.14 12.28
CA GLU A 186 -15.20 2.89 13.01
C GLU A 186 -15.49 1.72 12.08
N ASN A 187 -14.75 0.63 12.25
CA ASN A 187 -14.93 -0.53 11.42
C ASN A 187 -14.74 -1.83 12.18
N LEU A 188 -15.67 -2.73 11.95
CA LEU A 188 -15.58 -4.11 12.39
C LEU A 188 -14.95 -4.95 11.28
N TYR A 189 -13.97 -5.75 11.63
CA TYR A 189 -13.45 -6.74 10.70
C TYR A 189 -14.53 -7.78 10.38
N PRO A 190 -14.59 -8.35 9.16
CA PRO A 190 -15.55 -9.40 8.85
C PRO A 190 -15.53 -10.52 9.89
N ALA A 191 -16.68 -11.07 10.20
CA ALA A 191 -16.85 -12.10 11.23
C ALA A 191 -16.06 -13.40 10.97
N ASP A 192 -15.67 -13.64 9.72
CA ASP A 192 -14.82 -14.74 9.27
C ASP A 192 -13.33 -14.53 9.62
N GLN A 193 -12.97 -13.35 10.12
CA GLN A 193 -11.61 -12.98 10.51
C GLN A 193 -11.54 -12.51 11.97
N ASP A 194 -12.18 -13.23 12.87
CA ASP A 194 -12.19 -12.98 14.32
C ASP A 194 -12.95 -11.72 14.80
N GLY A 195 -13.64 -10.99 13.93
CA GLY A 195 -14.50 -9.86 14.30
C GLY A 195 -13.76 -8.71 14.99
N ASP A 196 -12.56 -8.38 14.55
CA ASP A 196 -11.79 -7.28 15.13
C ASP A 196 -12.48 -5.93 14.92
N TYR A 197 -12.43 -5.08 15.94
CA TYR A 197 -12.97 -3.73 15.91
C TYR A 197 -11.82 -2.70 15.89
N PHE A 198 -11.86 -1.82 14.90
CA PHE A 198 -10.91 -0.72 14.76
C PHE A 198 -11.64 0.61 15.00
N PRO A 199 -11.26 1.37 16.04
CA PRO A 199 -11.90 2.65 16.35
C PRO A 199 -11.63 3.73 15.31
N CYS A 200 -10.64 3.54 14.46
CA CYS A 200 -10.35 4.42 13.32
C CYS A 200 -9.91 3.63 12.09
N MET A 201 -10.69 3.73 11.05
CA MET A 201 -10.35 3.31 9.71
C MET A 201 -10.44 4.54 8.80
N VAL A 202 -9.38 4.87 8.11
CA VAL A 202 -9.33 5.98 7.16
C VAL A 202 -9.57 5.45 5.76
N VAL A 203 -10.42 6.13 4.99
CA VAL A 203 -10.80 5.75 3.62
C VAL A 203 -10.26 6.79 2.63
N ALA A 204 -9.67 6.32 1.53
CA ALA A 204 -9.18 7.17 0.45
C ALA A 204 -9.58 6.63 -0.93
N THR A 205 -9.69 7.52 -1.93
CA THR A 205 -10.10 7.18 -3.32
C THR A 205 -9.01 6.45 -4.11
N ILE A 206 -8.31 5.53 -3.46
CA ILE A 206 -7.25 4.73 -4.08
C ILE A 206 -7.79 3.32 -4.30
N VAL A 207 -7.76 2.84 -5.53
CA VAL A 207 -8.15 1.47 -5.83
C VAL A 207 -7.09 0.52 -5.30
N VAL A 208 -7.50 -0.44 -4.46
CA VAL A 208 -6.63 -1.46 -3.88
C VAL A 208 -7.03 -2.86 -4.34
N ALA A 209 -6.08 -3.77 -4.30
CA ALA A 209 -6.24 -5.16 -4.69
C ALA A 209 -5.66 -6.10 -3.64
N VAL A 210 -5.99 -7.38 -3.74
CA VAL A 210 -5.38 -8.43 -2.93
C VAL A 210 -3.86 -8.37 -3.04
N GLY A 211 -3.18 -8.33 -1.90
CA GLY A 211 -1.73 -8.20 -1.81
C GLY A 211 -1.22 -6.78 -1.50
N ASP A 212 -2.08 -5.77 -1.59
CA ASP A 212 -1.73 -4.42 -1.12
C ASP A 212 -1.76 -4.32 0.41
N SER A 213 -2.42 -5.26 1.09
CA SER A 213 -2.49 -5.35 2.55
C SER A 213 -1.10 -5.24 3.18
N GLY A 214 -0.95 -4.39 4.18
CA GLY A 214 0.31 -4.12 4.86
C GLY A 214 1.17 -3.03 4.21
N GLY A 215 0.89 -2.66 2.97
CA GLY A 215 1.63 -1.63 2.25
C GLY A 215 1.64 -0.28 2.97
N ALA A 216 2.76 0.43 2.84
CA ALA A 216 2.96 1.73 3.45
C ALA A 216 2.00 2.78 2.88
N VAL A 217 1.29 3.49 3.76
CA VAL A 217 0.43 4.63 3.39
C VAL A 217 1.06 5.91 3.88
N LEU A 218 1.28 6.84 2.97
CA LEU A 218 1.69 8.20 3.26
C LEU A 218 0.49 9.14 3.08
N VAL A 219 0.35 10.11 3.97
CA VAL A 219 -0.60 11.22 3.83
C VAL A 219 0.17 12.51 3.88
N ARG A 220 0.04 13.36 2.85
CA ARG A 220 0.87 14.58 2.67
C ARG A 220 2.38 14.28 2.70
N GLY A 221 2.78 13.07 2.23
CA GLY A 221 4.17 12.61 2.27
C GLY A 221 4.68 12.16 3.64
N ILE A 222 3.81 12.10 4.67
CA ILE A 222 4.14 11.70 6.04
C ILE A 222 3.64 10.27 6.28
N PRO A 223 4.41 9.38 6.96
CA PRO A 223 3.96 8.05 7.35
C PRO A 223 2.63 8.11 8.13
N ALA A 224 1.59 7.46 7.60
CA ALA A 224 0.23 7.63 8.07
C ALA A 224 -0.49 6.34 8.46
N GLY A 225 -0.15 5.20 7.85
CA GLY A 225 -0.84 3.96 8.13
C GLY A 225 -0.32 2.77 7.35
N VAL A 226 -0.96 1.64 7.55
CA VAL A 226 -0.79 0.43 6.75
C VAL A 226 -2.10 0.09 6.05
N THR A 227 -2.02 -0.30 4.78
CA THR A 227 -3.18 -0.74 4.00
C THR A 227 -3.83 -1.93 4.69
N SER A 228 -5.10 -1.81 5.05
CA SER A 228 -5.84 -2.85 5.78
C SER A 228 -6.86 -3.56 4.89
N ARG A 229 -7.72 -2.83 4.21
CA ARG A 229 -8.82 -3.43 3.44
C ARG A 229 -9.26 -2.58 2.27
N SER A 230 -10.22 -3.13 1.51
CA SER A 230 -10.96 -2.41 0.48
C SER A 230 -12.37 -2.09 0.96
N PHE A 231 -12.81 -0.85 0.76
CA PHE A 231 -14.19 -0.41 0.89
C PHE A 231 -14.72 -0.05 -0.49
N GLU A 232 -15.59 -0.89 -1.05
CA GLU A 232 -16.16 -0.68 -2.39
C GLU A 232 -15.08 -0.36 -3.45
N GLY A 233 -13.92 -1.03 -3.35
CA GLY A 233 -12.78 -0.79 -4.21
C GLY A 233 -11.82 0.32 -3.75
N SER A 234 -12.20 1.12 -2.75
CA SER A 234 -11.37 2.19 -2.18
C SER A 234 -10.47 1.69 -1.07
N LEU A 235 -9.32 2.34 -0.89
CA LEU A 235 -8.36 2.05 0.18
C LEU A 235 -8.99 2.30 1.55
N GLY A 236 -8.92 1.29 2.43
CA GLY A 236 -9.04 1.44 3.87
C GLY A 236 -7.69 1.17 4.53
N PHE A 237 -7.25 2.09 5.39
CA PHE A 237 -6.02 1.92 6.14
C PHE A 237 -6.20 2.28 7.61
N THR A 238 -5.44 1.63 8.47
CA THR A 238 -5.42 1.93 9.91
C THR A 238 -4.24 2.85 10.23
N PRO A 239 -4.41 3.78 11.18
CA PRO A 239 -3.39 4.78 11.49
C PRO A 239 -2.11 4.17 12.05
N LEU A 240 -0.96 4.74 11.65
CA LEU A 240 0.36 4.22 12.01
C LEU A 240 0.72 4.53 13.47
N ALA A 241 0.43 5.73 13.95
CA ALA A 241 0.85 6.15 15.29
C ALA A 241 0.26 5.26 16.38
N GLU A 242 -1.04 4.93 16.29
CA GLU A 242 -1.74 4.07 17.24
C GLU A 242 -1.18 2.65 17.21
N GLY A 243 -0.94 2.11 16.01
CA GLY A 243 -0.40 0.77 15.86
C GLY A 243 1.03 0.63 16.40
N LEU A 244 1.90 1.61 16.12
CA LEU A 244 3.26 1.64 16.69
C LEU A 244 3.21 1.72 18.22
N ALA A 245 2.35 2.56 18.78
CA ALA A 245 2.19 2.69 20.22
C ALA A 245 1.71 1.39 20.87
N GLN A 246 0.71 0.70 20.27
CA GLN A 246 0.21 -0.58 20.77
C GLN A 246 1.27 -1.68 20.77
N LEU A 247 2.11 -1.71 19.75
CA LEU A 247 3.14 -2.73 19.59
C LEU A 247 4.46 -2.35 20.25
N GLY A 248 4.58 -1.17 20.87
CA GLY A 248 5.81 -0.68 21.50
C GLY A 248 6.92 -0.46 20.48
N LEU A 249 6.57 0.00 19.27
CA LEU A 249 7.48 0.22 18.17
C LEU A 249 7.85 1.69 18.01
N GLU A 250 9.06 1.95 17.53
CA GLU A 250 9.53 3.28 17.17
C GLU A 250 9.83 3.34 15.67
N LEU A 251 9.21 4.27 14.95
CA LEU A 251 9.41 4.46 13.51
C LEU A 251 10.86 4.79 13.19
N CYS A 252 11.45 4.15 12.19
CA CYS A 252 12.76 4.51 11.69
C CYS A 252 12.68 5.79 10.84
N THR A 253 13.25 6.87 11.36
CA THR A 253 13.32 8.18 10.69
C THR A 253 14.74 8.54 10.24
N THR A 254 15.70 7.65 10.48
CA THR A 254 17.09 7.75 10.02
C THR A 254 17.48 6.49 9.26
N PRO A 255 18.49 6.54 8.39
CA PRO A 255 18.92 5.39 7.58
C PRO A 255 19.25 4.15 8.39
N ASP A 256 19.73 4.30 9.61
CA ASP A 256 20.16 3.22 10.51
C ASP A 256 19.21 3.03 11.71
N CYS A 257 18.07 3.74 11.72
CA CYS A 257 17.10 3.69 12.83
C CYS A 257 17.71 4.04 14.21
N GLY A 258 18.78 4.84 14.23
CA GLY A 258 19.52 5.19 15.44
C GLY A 258 20.32 4.04 16.05
N LEU A 259 20.56 2.97 15.30
CA LEU A 259 21.39 1.82 15.71
C LEU A 259 22.73 1.85 14.95
N VAL A 260 23.72 1.15 15.52
CA VAL A 260 25.02 0.95 14.84
C VAL A 260 24.92 -0.32 14.00
N PRO A 261 25.08 -0.23 12.67
CA PRO A 261 25.13 -1.41 11.82
C PRO A 261 26.27 -2.34 12.25
N PRO A 262 26.11 -3.68 12.11
CA PRO A 262 27.19 -4.60 12.36
C PRO A 262 28.36 -4.31 11.39
N THR A 263 29.58 -4.46 11.90
CA THR A 263 30.78 -4.33 11.05
C THR A 263 30.76 -5.48 10.03
N PRO A 264 30.94 -5.20 8.73
CA PRO A 264 31.08 -6.27 7.74
C PRO A 264 32.22 -7.22 8.17
N SER A 265 31.91 -8.51 8.27
CA SER A 265 32.89 -9.57 8.57
C SER A 265 33.74 -9.93 7.35
#